data_5390782ac2f5bc66e4fb7a3bd549fced
#
_entry.id   5390782ac2f5bc66e4fb7a3bd549fced
#
_cell.length_a   1.000
_cell.length_b   1.000
_cell.length_c   1.000
_cell.angle_alpha   90.00
_cell.angle_beta   90.00
_cell.angle_gamma   90.00
#
_symmetry.space_group_name_H-M   'P 1'
#
loop_
_entity.id
_entity.type
_entity.pdbx_description
1 polymer ?
#
loop_
_entity_poly.entity_id
_entity_poly.type
_entity_poly.pdbx_seq_one_letter_code
_entity_poly.pdbx_strand_id
1 'polypeptide(L)'
;MPPTLPSDDTRALLQSVVDVARAIFVAAASSVFLLDDEAGELVFQAVSGEGEDMLVGTRFPAHRGIAGWVASSGQAMIADDLTLTRAFARDLAESTGYVPSALMAAPLLSEGRVLGVLEVLDPSPRPRGGLQDLDLLALFAGQAAIALRVAGRGTPGAGSPSWGTTDEQMMDAFRDFLRHRAH
;
A
#
# COMPACT_ATOMS: atom_id res chain seq x y z
N MET A 1 -11.49 -19.37 -3.23
CA MET A 1 -10.77 -18.95 -4.44
C MET A 1 -9.33 -18.66 -4.04
N PRO A 2 -8.34 -19.13 -4.78
CA PRO A 2 -6.98 -18.68 -4.49
C PRO A 2 -6.95 -17.15 -4.65
N PRO A 3 -6.23 -16.41 -3.79
CA PRO A 3 -6.08 -14.97 -3.94
C PRO A 3 -5.52 -14.69 -5.34
N THR A 4 -6.26 -13.89 -6.10
CA THR A 4 -5.79 -13.43 -7.40
C THR A 4 -4.50 -12.65 -7.15
N LEU A 5 -3.38 -13.13 -7.68
CA LEU A 5 -2.12 -12.38 -7.63
C LEU A 5 -2.41 -10.97 -8.18
N PRO A 6 -1.94 -9.92 -7.53
CA PRO A 6 -2.11 -8.58 -8.02
C PRO A 6 -1.60 -8.48 -9.46
N SER A 7 -2.29 -7.71 -10.30
CA SER A 7 -1.83 -7.45 -11.67
C SER A 7 -0.42 -6.86 -11.64
N ASP A 8 0.32 -6.97 -12.74
CA ASP A 8 1.66 -6.40 -12.84
C ASP A 8 1.67 -4.90 -12.55
N ASP A 9 0.62 -4.19 -12.98
CA ASP A 9 0.43 -2.76 -12.66
C ASP A 9 0.25 -2.52 -11.16
N THR A 10 -0.53 -3.36 -10.49
CA THR A 10 -0.72 -3.27 -9.03
C THR A 10 0.59 -3.57 -8.29
N ARG A 11 1.36 -4.53 -8.76
CA ARG A 11 2.67 -4.85 -8.18
C ARG A 11 3.66 -3.71 -8.36
N ALA A 12 3.74 -3.12 -9.55
CA ALA A 12 4.57 -1.96 -9.83
C ALA A 12 4.18 -0.75 -8.98
N LEU A 13 2.87 -0.53 -8.79
CA LEU A 13 2.36 0.52 -7.90
C LEU A 13 2.81 0.31 -6.45
N LEU A 14 2.62 -0.89 -5.91
CA LEU A 14 3.01 -1.19 -4.53
C LEU A 14 4.52 -1.09 -4.32
N GLN A 15 5.32 -1.52 -5.29
CA GLN A 15 6.77 -1.35 -5.25
C GLN A 15 7.15 0.14 -5.23
N SER A 16 6.53 0.97 -6.07
CA SER A 16 6.74 2.41 -6.04
C SER A 16 6.37 3.04 -4.68
N VAL A 17 5.30 2.56 -4.04
CA VAL A 17 4.88 3.01 -2.72
C VAL A 17 5.97 2.76 -1.67
N VAL A 18 6.51 1.53 -1.62
CA VAL A 18 7.55 1.21 -0.62
C VAL A 18 8.88 1.91 -0.91
N ASP A 19 9.26 2.07 -2.17
CA ASP A 19 10.48 2.78 -2.55
C ASP A 19 10.42 4.26 -2.14
N VAL A 20 9.29 4.92 -2.41
CA VAL A 20 9.08 6.32 -2.03
C VAL A 20 8.99 6.46 -0.51
N ALA A 21 8.27 5.59 0.19
CA ALA A 21 8.18 5.62 1.65
C ALA A 21 9.57 5.47 2.28
N ARG A 22 10.35 4.47 1.85
CA ARG A 22 11.72 4.28 2.33
C ARG A 22 12.59 5.52 2.12
N ALA A 23 12.51 6.13 0.94
CA ALA A 23 13.28 7.34 0.61
C ALA A 23 12.85 8.56 1.44
N ILE A 24 11.54 8.79 1.59
CA ILE A 24 10.99 9.91 2.37
C ILE A 24 11.43 9.82 3.83
N PHE A 25 11.34 8.65 4.45
CA PHE A 25 11.68 8.46 5.86
C PHE A 25 13.16 8.14 6.10
N VAL A 26 13.95 8.03 5.03
CA VAL A 26 15.38 7.62 5.10
C VAL A 26 15.52 6.36 5.97
N ALA A 27 14.73 5.36 5.64
CA ALA A 27 14.56 4.16 6.44
C ALA A 27 15.43 2.99 5.96
N ALA A 28 15.69 2.02 6.82
CA ALA A 28 16.39 0.79 6.47
C ALA A 28 15.56 -0.08 5.50
N ALA A 29 14.26 -0.16 5.77
CA ALA A 29 13.33 -0.87 4.90
C ALA A 29 11.92 -0.26 4.94
N SER A 30 11.11 -0.58 3.93
CA SER A 30 9.68 -0.33 3.89
C SER A 30 8.96 -1.51 3.26
N SER A 31 7.77 -1.83 3.74
CA SER A 31 6.99 -2.99 3.30
C SER A 31 5.51 -2.66 3.17
N VAL A 32 4.84 -3.26 2.20
CA VAL A 32 3.38 -3.27 2.11
C VAL A 32 2.89 -4.71 2.24
N PHE A 33 1.93 -4.89 3.14
CA PHE A 33 1.16 -6.10 3.31
C PHE A 33 -0.25 -5.88 2.80
N LEU A 34 -0.82 -6.83 2.09
CA LEU A 34 -2.27 -6.86 1.85
C LEU A 34 -2.94 -7.90 2.76
N LEU A 35 -4.13 -7.55 3.22
CA LEU A 35 -4.94 -8.41 4.06
C LEU A 35 -5.70 -9.41 3.20
N ASP A 36 -5.49 -10.69 3.47
CA ASP A 36 -6.29 -11.80 2.96
C ASP A 36 -7.35 -12.11 4.01
N ASP A 37 -8.53 -11.51 3.87
CA ASP A 37 -9.64 -11.65 4.82
C ASP A 37 -10.12 -13.10 4.94
N GLU A 38 -10.08 -13.89 3.86
CA GLU A 38 -10.55 -15.29 3.87
C GLU A 38 -9.58 -16.18 4.64
N ALA A 39 -8.28 -15.96 4.48
CA ALA A 39 -7.25 -16.73 5.18
C ALA A 39 -6.96 -16.18 6.58
N GLY A 40 -7.33 -14.93 6.87
CA GLY A 40 -6.95 -14.24 8.11
C GLY A 40 -5.44 -13.97 8.17
N GLU A 41 -4.83 -13.67 7.03
CA GLU A 41 -3.39 -13.49 6.90
C GLU A 41 -3.03 -12.13 6.28
N LEU A 42 -1.86 -11.62 6.66
CA LEU A 42 -1.17 -10.54 5.96
C LEU A 42 -0.13 -11.15 5.01
N VAL A 43 -0.09 -10.64 3.79
CA VAL A 43 0.78 -11.13 2.72
C VAL A 43 1.70 -10.02 2.27
N PHE A 44 3.01 -10.23 2.33
CA PHE A 44 3.99 -9.30 1.76
C PHE A 44 3.77 -9.13 0.25
N GLN A 45 3.51 -7.92 -0.19
CA GLN A 45 3.28 -7.62 -1.60
C GLN A 45 4.43 -6.83 -2.24
N ALA A 46 5.05 -5.96 -1.47
CA ALA A 46 6.21 -5.20 -1.90
C ALA A 46 7.11 -4.91 -0.71
N VAL A 47 8.41 -4.90 -0.95
CA VAL A 47 9.46 -4.58 0.03
C VAL A 47 10.50 -3.72 -0.66
N SER A 48 11.07 -2.76 0.06
CA SER A 48 12.23 -1.96 -0.37
C SER A 48 13.26 -1.94 0.72
N GLY A 49 14.51 -2.26 0.40
CA GLY A 49 15.63 -2.33 1.34
C GLY A 49 15.85 -3.73 1.91
N GLU A 50 16.06 -3.83 3.22
CA GLU A 50 16.34 -5.12 3.86
C GLU A 50 15.22 -6.15 3.61
N GLY A 51 15.60 -7.32 3.08
CA GLY A 51 14.68 -8.42 2.79
C GLY A 51 13.95 -8.36 1.44
N GLU A 52 14.24 -7.39 0.59
CA GLU A 52 13.55 -7.15 -0.69
C GLU A 52 13.42 -8.39 -1.57
N ASP A 53 14.48 -9.19 -1.68
CA ASP A 53 14.51 -10.36 -2.61
C ASP A 53 13.78 -11.60 -2.07
N MET A 54 13.44 -11.66 -0.79
CA MET A 54 13.03 -12.92 -0.14
C MET A 54 11.63 -12.88 0.47
N LEU A 55 11.06 -11.71 0.75
CA LEU A 55 9.85 -11.59 1.56
C LEU A 55 8.54 -11.56 0.76
N VAL A 56 8.57 -11.09 -0.49
CA VAL A 56 7.35 -10.97 -1.31
C VAL A 56 6.67 -12.33 -1.46
N GLY A 57 5.38 -12.38 -1.14
CA GLY A 57 4.57 -13.59 -1.11
C GLY A 57 4.57 -14.34 0.22
N THR A 58 5.46 -14.00 1.15
CA THR A 58 5.44 -14.56 2.51
C THR A 58 4.18 -14.15 3.25
N ARG A 59 3.61 -15.07 4.03
CA ARG A 59 2.36 -14.92 4.75
C ARG A 59 2.56 -15.07 6.25
N PHE A 60 1.78 -14.33 7.04
CA PHE A 60 1.73 -14.50 8.48
C PHE A 60 0.34 -14.12 9.03
N PRO A 61 -0.05 -14.64 10.22
CA PRO A 61 -1.38 -14.41 10.78
C PRO A 61 -1.66 -12.90 10.97
N ALA A 62 -2.82 -12.43 10.48
CA ALA A 62 -3.21 -11.02 10.50
C ALA A 62 -3.47 -10.44 11.91
N HIS A 63 -3.45 -11.28 12.96
CA HIS A 63 -3.58 -10.84 14.35
C HIS A 63 -2.23 -10.69 15.07
N ARG A 64 -1.10 -10.95 14.41
CA ARG A 64 0.23 -10.92 15.02
C ARG A 64 1.01 -9.66 14.70
N GLY A 65 1.79 -9.24 15.67
CA GLY A 65 2.72 -8.13 15.52
C GLY A 65 2.05 -6.76 15.42
N ILE A 66 2.86 -5.76 15.12
CA ILE A 66 2.39 -4.38 14.93
C ILE A 66 1.53 -4.27 13.68
N ALA A 67 1.93 -4.90 12.57
CA ALA A 67 1.12 -4.93 11.36
C ALA A 67 -0.29 -5.51 11.62
N GLY A 68 -0.38 -6.60 12.40
CA GLY A 68 -1.66 -7.19 12.79
C GLY A 68 -2.50 -6.27 13.66
N TRP A 69 -1.88 -5.56 14.61
CA TRP A 69 -2.58 -4.58 15.42
C TRP A 69 -3.13 -3.42 14.56
N VAL A 70 -2.32 -2.88 13.65
CA VAL A 70 -2.73 -1.81 12.71
C VAL A 70 -3.84 -2.29 11.79
N ALA A 71 -3.75 -3.52 11.26
CA ALA A 71 -4.79 -4.10 10.42
C ALA A 71 -6.13 -4.25 11.16
N SER A 72 -6.08 -4.66 12.43
CA SER A 72 -7.28 -4.89 13.25
C SER A 72 -7.90 -3.59 13.77
N SER A 73 -7.07 -2.64 14.21
CA SER A 73 -7.51 -1.39 14.81
C SER A 73 -7.88 -0.31 13.78
N GLY A 74 -7.30 -0.38 12.58
CA GLY A 74 -7.37 0.69 11.58
C GLY A 74 -6.65 1.97 11.99
N GLN A 75 -5.74 1.90 12.97
CA GLN A 75 -5.01 3.05 13.50
C GLN A 75 -3.51 2.93 13.18
N ALA A 76 -2.90 4.05 12.83
CA ALA A 76 -1.46 4.12 12.65
C ALA A 76 -0.74 4.03 14.02
N MET A 77 0.46 3.47 14.01
CA MET A 77 1.27 3.26 15.21
C MET A 77 2.74 3.59 14.93
N ILE A 78 3.40 4.16 15.94
CA ILE A 78 4.85 4.33 15.99
C ILE A 78 5.38 3.60 17.22
N ALA A 79 6.49 2.91 17.07
CA ALA A 79 7.24 2.28 18.15
C ALA A 79 8.72 2.66 18.00
N ASP A 80 9.16 3.56 18.85
CA ASP A 80 10.54 4.07 18.85
C ASP A 80 11.54 3.09 19.49
N ASP A 81 11.04 2.13 20.27
CA ASP A 81 11.84 1.07 20.89
C ASP A 81 11.04 -0.24 20.89
N LEU A 82 11.39 -1.12 19.97
CA LEU A 82 10.73 -2.42 19.81
C LEU A 82 11.10 -3.42 20.89
N THR A 83 12.14 -3.16 21.68
CA THR A 83 12.50 -4.00 22.84
C THR A 83 11.47 -3.88 23.96
N LEU A 84 10.77 -2.73 24.03
CA LEU A 84 9.75 -2.43 25.03
C LEU A 84 8.32 -2.66 24.50
N THR A 85 8.16 -2.92 23.21
CA THR A 85 6.84 -3.01 22.57
C THR A 85 6.31 -4.42 22.61
N ARG A 86 5.28 -4.68 23.45
CA ARG A 86 4.67 -6.02 23.62
C ARG A 86 3.98 -6.54 22.35
N ALA A 87 3.48 -5.65 21.50
CA ALA A 87 2.83 -6.02 20.25
C ALA A 87 3.82 -6.47 19.17
N PHE A 88 5.12 -6.27 19.37
CA PHE A 88 6.13 -6.63 18.39
C PHE A 88 6.35 -8.15 18.35
N ALA A 89 6.17 -8.76 17.19
CA ALA A 89 6.41 -10.17 16.95
C ALA A 89 7.88 -10.40 16.56
N ARG A 90 8.76 -10.42 17.57
CA ARG A 90 10.23 -10.56 17.38
C ARG A 90 10.59 -11.84 16.63
N ASP A 91 9.96 -12.95 16.94
CA ASP A 91 10.16 -14.23 16.27
C ASP A 91 9.84 -14.16 14.75
N LEU A 92 8.81 -13.39 14.40
CA LEU A 92 8.49 -13.13 13.00
C LEU A 92 9.56 -12.25 12.33
N ALA A 93 10.00 -11.17 13.00
CA ALA A 93 11.07 -10.32 12.48
C ALA A 93 12.39 -11.10 12.31
N GLU A 94 12.75 -11.95 13.27
CA GLU A 94 13.93 -12.82 13.17
C GLU A 94 13.84 -13.77 11.98
N SER A 95 12.65 -14.26 11.64
CA SER A 95 12.44 -15.13 10.46
C SER A 95 12.63 -14.40 9.13
N THR A 96 12.49 -13.07 9.10
CA THR A 96 12.74 -12.23 7.92
C THR A 96 14.21 -11.88 7.71
N GLY A 97 15.07 -12.19 8.67
CA GLY A 97 16.50 -11.88 8.65
C GLY A 97 16.85 -10.45 9.09
N TYR A 98 15.85 -9.62 9.42
CA TYR A 98 16.05 -8.26 9.90
C TYR A 98 15.16 -7.95 11.09
N VAL A 99 15.78 -7.53 12.21
CA VAL A 99 15.08 -7.12 13.43
C VAL A 99 15.28 -5.62 13.61
N PRO A 100 14.27 -4.79 13.35
CA PRO A 100 14.39 -3.35 13.52
C PRO A 100 14.42 -2.93 14.98
N SER A 101 14.95 -1.75 15.26
CA SER A 101 14.93 -1.09 16.57
C SER A 101 13.68 -0.22 16.74
N ALA A 102 13.21 0.38 15.65
CA ALA A 102 12.04 1.25 15.61
C ALA A 102 11.18 0.93 14.37
N LEU A 103 9.91 1.28 14.45
CA LEU A 103 8.97 1.00 13.38
C LEU A 103 7.82 2.01 13.39
N MET A 104 7.37 2.39 12.20
CA MET A 104 6.11 3.07 11.99
C MET A 104 5.23 2.22 11.08
N ALA A 105 3.94 2.15 11.37
CA ALA A 105 2.97 1.44 10.54
C ALA A 105 1.67 2.23 10.41
N ALA A 106 1.09 2.21 9.21
CA ALA A 106 -0.18 2.87 8.92
C ALA A 106 -1.09 1.96 8.08
N PRO A 107 -2.42 1.97 8.33
CA PRO A 107 -3.35 1.16 7.58
C PRO A 107 -3.59 1.76 6.19
N LEU A 108 -3.70 0.88 5.19
CA LEU A 108 -4.21 1.20 3.87
C LEU A 108 -5.73 1.22 3.94
N LEU A 109 -6.30 2.37 4.27
CA LEU A 109 -7.74 2.54 4.48
C LEU A 109 -8.46 2.95 3.20
N SER A 110 -9.51 2.23 2.85
CA SER A 110 -10.41 2.59 1.76
C SER A 110 -11.87 2.33 2.15
N GLU A 111 -12.70 3.35 2.11
CA GLU A 111 -14.13 3.27 2.40
C GLU A 111 -14.44 2.59 3.75
N GLY A 112 -13.64 2.90 4.78
CA GLY A 112 -13.78 2.35 6.12
C GLY A 112 -13.26 0.90 6.30
N ARG A 113 -12.65 0.32 5.26
CA ARG A 113 -12.01 -1.01 5.32
C ARG A 113 -10.51 -0.89 5.27
N VAL A 114 -9.83 -1.73 6.03
CA VAL A 114 -8.38 -1.90 5.95
C VAL A 114 -8.08 -2.89 4.82
N LEU A 115 -7.37 -2.44 3.78
CA LEU A 115 -6.91 -3.28 2.68
C LEU A 115 -5.57 -3.95 2.99
N GLY A 116 -4.81 -3.37 3.90
CA GLY A 116 -3.47 -3.80 4.25
C GLY A 116 -2.77 -2.81 5.16
N VAL A 117 -1.46 -2.93 5.26
CA VAL A 117 -0.60 -2.10 6.12
C VAL A 117 0.66 -1.68 5.36
N LEU A 118 1.04 -0.42 5.52
CA LEU A 118 2.34 0.11 5.11
C LEU A 118 3.22 0.23 6.36
N GLU A 119 4.38 -0.39 6.34
CA GLU A 119 5.40 -0.30 7.39
C GLU A 119 6.67 0.38 6.91
N VAL A 120 7.32 1.09 7.82
CA VAL A 120 8.64 1.70 7.66
C VAL A 120 9.51 1.30 8.85
N LEU A 121 10.65 0.68 8.58
CA LEU A 121 11.55 0.11 9.58
C LEU A 121 12.79 0.99 9.75
N ASP A 122 13.13 1.29 10.99
CA ASP A 122 14.26 2.15 11.37
C ASP A 122 14.30 3.47 10.60
N PRO A 123 13.21 4.29 10.66
CA PRO A 123 13.21 5.61 10.05
C PRO A 123 14.23 6.52 10.73
N SER A 124 14.92 7.36 9.94
CA SER A 124 15.80 8.37 10.49
C SER A 124 15.02 9.49 11.18
N PRO A 125 15.44 9.91 12.38
CA PRO A 125 14.78 11.01 13.08
C PRO A 125 14.79 12.29 12.24
N ARG A 126 13.63 12.96 12.16
CA ARG A 126 13.48 14.24 11.46
C ARG A 126 13.54 15.42 12.42
N PRO A 127 14.02 16.59 11.95
CA PRO A 127 13.90 17.82 12.72
C PRO A 127 12.44 18.15 13.01
N ARG A 128 12.10 18.52 14.24
CA ARG A 128 10.77 18.96 14.65
C ARG A 128 10.39 20.24 13.93
N GLY A 129 9.23 20.29 13.28
CA GLY A 129 8.74 21.52 12.64
C GLY A 129 7.81 21.36 11.43
N GLY A 130 7.27 20.15 11.15
CA GLY A 130 6.31 19.88 10.09
C GLY A 130 5.21 18.92 10.53
N LEU A 131 4.56 18.27 9.55
CA LEU A 131 3.73 17.10 9.82
C LEU A 131 4.54 16.08 10.60
N GLN A 132 3.94 15.50 11.64
CA GLN A 132 4.58 14.41 12.35
C GLN A 132 4.78 13.23 11.39
N ASP A 133 5.86 12.49 11.56
CA ASP A 133 6.20 11.39 10.66
C ASP A 133 5.07 10.37 10.52
N LEU A 134 4.37 10.10 11.62
CA LEU A 134 3.22 9.19 11.60
C LEU A 134 2.05 9.73 10.79
N ASP A 135 1.74 11.02 10.89
CA ASP A 135 0.68 11.66 10.09
C ASP A 135 1.03 11.64 8.61
N LEU A 136 2.29 11.90 8.28
CA LEU A 136 2.79 11.83 6.90
C LEU A 136 2.68 10.39 6.34
N LEU A 137 3.06 9.39 7.13
CA LEU A 137 2.93 7.98 6.74
C LEU A 137 1.46 7.61 6.53
N ALA A 138 0.56 8.04 7.42
CA ALA A 138 -0.88 7.78 7.30
C ALA A 138 -1.48 8.42 6.03
N LEU A 139 -1.10 9.65 5.70
CA LEU A 139 -1.51 10.31 4.45
C LEU A 139 -1.02 9.54 3.23
N PHE A 140 0.23 9.09 3.26
CA PHE A 140 0.83 8.32 2.17
C PHE A 140 0.16 6.95 2.01
N ALA A 141 -0.11 6.25 3.10
CA ALA A 141 -0.86 5.00 3.11
C ALA A 141 -2.29 5.18 2.55
N GLY A 142 -2.94 6.29 2.87
CA GLY A 142 -4.25 6.66 2.32
C GLY A 142 -4.22 6.83 0.79
N GLN A 143 -3.19 7.48 0.25
CA GLN A 143 -3.03 7.62 -1.21
C GLN A 143 -2.79 6.26 -1.88
N ALA A 144 -1.96 5.40 -1.28
CA ALA A 144 -1.73 4.05 -1.76
C ALA A 144 -3.02 3.20 -1.77
N ALA A 145 -3.86 3.33 -0.75
CA ALA A 145 -5.15 2.64 -0.68
C ALA A 145 -6.12 3.09 -1.81
N ILE A 146 -6.17 4.40 -2.10
CA ILE A 146 -6.97 4.93 -3.22
C ILE A 146 -6.47 4.37 -4.55
N ALA A 147 -5.16 4.39 -4.76
CA ALA A 147 -4.54 3.89 -5.99
C ALA A 147 -4.79 2.38 -6.18
N LEU A 148 -4.69 1.57 -5.13
CA LEU A 148 -5.04 0.15 -5.14
C LEU A 148 -6.49 -0.09 -5.52
N ARG A 149 -7.41 0.70 -5.00
CA ARG A 149 -8.83 0.60 -5.32
C ARG A 149 -9.11 0.91 -6.79
N VAL A 150 -8.46 1.94 -7.32
CA VAL A 150 -8.59 2.32 -8.74
C VAL A 150 -8.04 1.22 -9.64
N ALA A 151 -6.85 0.69 -9.33
CA ALA A 151 -6.25 -0.42 -10.07
C ALA A 151 -7.11 -1.70 -10.01
N GLY A 152 -7.71 -2.01 -8.85
CA GLY A 152 -8.59 -3.17 -8.70
C GLY A 152 -9.94 -3.04 -9.44
N ARG A 153 -10.41 -1.83 -9.71
CA ARG A 153 -11.61 -1.58 -10.53
C ARG A 153 -11.32 -1.63 -12.03
N GLY A 154 -10.06 -1.51 -12.43
CA GLY A 154 -9.60 -1.56 -13.81
C GLY A 154 -9.48 -2.95 -14.40
N THR A 155 -9.93 -4.02 -13.71
CA THR A 155 -10.07 -5.35 -14.28
C THR A 155 -11.56 -5.60 -14.60
N PRO A 156 -12.09 -5.15 -15.74
CA PRO A 156 -13.35 -5.68 -16.22
C PRO A 156 -13.08 -7.13 -16.62
N GLY A 157 -13.88 -8.05 -16.11
CA GLY A 157 -13.96 -9.38 -16.68
C GLY A 157 -14.07 -9.28 -18.19
N ALA A 158 -13.30 -10.08 -18.90
CA ALA A 158 -13.16 -10.20 -20.34
C ALA A 158 -14.42 -9.81 -21.15
N GLY A 159 -14.47 -8.57 -21.55
CA GLY A 159 -15.37 -8.01 -22.50
C GLY A 159 -14.66 -6.77 -22.99
N SER A 160 -13.95 -6.90 -24.11
CA SER A 160 -13.39 -5.75 -24.81
C SER A 160 -14.48 -4.70 -25.00
N PRO A 161 -14.39 -3.48 -24.45
CA PRO A 161 -15.21 -2.41 -24.96
C PRO A 161 -14.74 -2.19 -26.40
N SER A 162 -15.63 -2.37 -27.35
CA SER A 162 -15.39 -1.95 -28.72
C SER A 162 -15.32 -0.41 -28.71
N TRP A 163 -14.13 0.14 -28.65
CA TRP A 163 -13.87 1.59 -28.74
C TRP A 163 -14.23 2.19 -30.11
N GLY A 164 -14.85 1.39 -31.00
CA GLY A 164 -15.19 1.77 -32.37
C GLY A 164 -16.38 2.70 -32.55
N THR A 165 -17.26 2.88 -31.55
CA THR A 165 -18.48 3.68 -31.72
C THR A 165 -18.50 4.98 -30.93
N THR A 166 -17.72 5.09 -29.86
CA THR A 166 -17.74 6.28 -28.98
C THR A 166 -16.84 7.40 -29.52
N ASP A 167 -15.74 7.07 -30.18
CA ASP A 167 -14.82 8.06 -30.74
C ASP A 167 -15.41 8.78 -31.96
N GLU A 168 -16.13 8.07 -32.85
CA GLU A 168 -16.82 8.70 -34.00
C GLU A 168 -17.94 9.62 -33.54
N GLN A 169 -18.74 9.21 -32.56
CA GLN A 169 -19.83 10.03 -32.01
C GLN A 169 -19.31 11.27 -31.27
N MET A 170 -18.20 11.14 -30.55
CA MET A 170 -17.58 12.27 -29.85
C MET A 170 -16.91 13.24 -30.81
N MET A 171 -16.28 12.74 -31.87
CA MET A 171 -15.70 13.55 -32.94
C MET A 171 -16.78 14.27 -33.76
N ASP A 172 -17.94 13.66 -34.02
CA ASP A 172 -19.04 14.30 -34.71
C ASP A 172 -19.73 15.37 -33.86
N ALA A 173 -19.93 15.12 -32.56
CA ALA A 173 -20.43 16.11 -31.61
C ALA A 173 -19.48 17.32 -31.49
N PHE A 174 -18.16 17.08 -31.48
CA PHE A 174 -17.15 18.13 -31.45
C PHE A 174 -17.10 18.94 -32.75
N ARG A 175 -17.27 18.31 -33.92
CA ARG A 175 -17.37 18.98 -35.21
C ARG A 175 -18.65 19.86 -35.32
N ASP A 176 -19.78 19.36 -34.82
CA ASP A 176 -21.02 20.14 -34.77
C ASP A 176 -20.93 21.34 -33.82
N PHE A 177 -20.30 21.17 -32.67
CA PHE A 177 -20.03 22.27 -31.73
C PHE A 177 -19.17 23.38 -32.39
N LEU A 178 -18.15 23.01 -33.16
CA LEU A 178 -17.29 23.97 -33.84
C LEU A 178 -18.00 24.70 -34.97
N ARG A 179 -18.94 24.05 -35.68
CA ARG A 179 -19.73 24.67 -36.76
C ARG A 179 -20.72 25.73 -36.25
N HIS A 180 -21.29 25.53 -35.07
CA HIS A 180 -22.26 26.49 -34.49
C HIS A 180 -21.60 27.70 -33.79
N ARG A 181 -20.31 27.72 -33.66
CA ARG A 181 -19.56 28.86 -33.08
C ARG A 181 -18.97 29.82 -34.09
N ALA A 182 -19.19 29.59 -35.38
CA ALA A 182 -18.66 30.38 -36.50
C ALA A 182 -19.70 31.32 -37.14
N HIS A 183 -20.77 31.68 -36.40
CA HIS A 183 -21.74 32.74 -36.81
C HIS A 183 -21.93 33.75 -35.70
#